data_b3f628d1ae5600690a49ecaeb784d200
#
_entry.id   b3f628d1ae5600690a49ecaeb784d200
#
_cell.length_a   1.000
_cell.length_b   1.000
_cell.length_c   1.000
_cell.angle_alpha   90.00
_cell.angle_beta   90.00
_cell.angle_gamma   90.00
#
_symmetry.space_group_name_H-M   'P 1'
#
loop_
_entity.id
_entity.type
_entity.pdbx_description
1 polymer ?
#
loop_
_entity_poly.entity_id
_entity_poly.type
_entity_poly.pdbx_seq_one_letter_code
_entity_poly.pdbx_strand_id
1 'polypeptide(L)'
;LHDFRTKLIFVKGLYHEEARKGNIHSSQTGNLLSGAPITSGGEIRSGTSFDQLVAQNYGRSTKVPSLVLACERSFPGVHKNYSMLYSSHISWSSPTTPTPLEIYPALAFDRLFKDAASPGDRSVLDAVLSEAKRVQRGLSKTDTDKLDEYFQGIRDIETRLTKEEQWIGVPRPEAPLGEPKPAVNGREEIKLI
;
A
#
# COMPACT_ATOMS: atom_id res chain seq x y z
N LEU A 1 -3.73 -15.94 -19.78
CA LEU A 1 -4.02 -14.80 -20.67
C LEU A 1 -4.69 -15.21 -21.99
N HIS A 2 -4.55 -16.47 -22.44
CA HIS A 2 -5.14 -16.94 -23.69
C HIS A 2 -6.66 -16.70 -23.76
N ASP A 3 -7.38 -17.02 -22.70
CA ASP A 3 -8.85 -16.89 -22.62
C ASP A 3 -9.34 -15.43 -22.59
N PHE A 4 -8.45 -14.49 -22.30
CA PHE A 4 -8.73 -13.05 -22.28
C PHE A 4 -8.23 -12.31 -23.51
N ARG A 5 -7.65 -13.01 -24.48
CA ARG A 5 -6.99 -12.40 -25.64
C ARG A 5 -7.87 -11.40 -26.41
N THR A 6 -9.16 -11.67 -26.51
CA THR A 6 -10.13 -10.80 -27.20
C THR A 6 -10.58 -9.59 -26.36
N LYS A 7 -10.21 -9.56 -25.08
CA LYS A 7 -10.57 -8.51 -24.10
C LYS A 7 -9.36 -7.65 -23.70
N LEU A 8 -8.20 -7.87 -24.31
CA LEU A 8 -6.95 -7.19 -23.95
C LEU A 8 -6.50 -6.27 -25.10
N ILE A 9 -6.12 -5.08 -24.74
CA ILE A 9 -5.48 -4.12 -25.63
C ILE A 9 -4.06 -3.85 -25.11
N PHE A 10 -3.07 -4.12 -25.95
CA PHE A 10 -1.67 -3.84 -25.64
C PHE A 10 -1.21 -2.58 -26.34
N VAL A 11 -0.87 -1.54 -25.58
CA VAL A 11 -0.33 -0.29 -26.11
C VAL A 11 1.19 -0.32 -25.97
N LYS A 12 1.91 -0.12 -27.06
CA LYS A 12 3.39 -0.08 -27.11
C LYS A 12 3.88 1.33 -27.41
N GLY A 13 5.12 1.61 -27.01
CA GLY A 13 5.80 2.87 -27.35
C GLY A 13 5.47 4.03 -26.42
N LEU A 14 4.73 3.80 -25.34
CA LEU A 14 4.48 4.81 -24.31
C LEU A 14 5.59 4.80 -23.27
N TYR A 15 5.94 5.99 -22.82
CA TYR A 15 6.83 6.21 -21.67
C TYR A 15 6.48 7.54 -21.01
N HIS A 16 6.98 7.80 -19.82
CA HIS A 16 6.91 9.11 -19.20
C HIS A 16 8.30 9.63 -18.82
N GLU A 17 8.49 10.92 -18.91
CA GLU A 17 9.80 11.59 -18.74
C GLU A 17 10.40 11.34 -17.35
N GLU A 18 9.58 11.34 -16.31
CA GLU A 18 10.07 11.22 -14.92
C GLU A 18 10.70 9.84 -14.63
N ALA A 19 10.31 8.77 -15.34
CA ALA A 19 10.95 7.47 -15.23
C ALA A 19 12.40 7.42 -15.72
N ARG A 20 12.83 8.43 -16.46
CA ARG A 20 14.18 8.54 -17.05
C ARG A 20 15.12 9.45 -16.25
N LYS A 21 14.60 10.13 -15.23
CA LYS A 21 15.35 11.10 -14.42
C LYS A 21 15.89 10.45 -13.13
N GLY A 22 16.99 10.99 -12.63
CA GLY A 22 17.57 10.55 -11.36
C GLY A 22 18.07 9.11 -11.37
N ASN A 23 17.85 8.40 -10.26
CA ASN A 23 18.19 6.99 -10.18
C ASN A 23 17.09 6.14 -10.84
N ILE A 24 17.41 5.51 -11.96
CA ILE A 24 16.44 4.72 -12.74
C ILE A 24 15.76 3.59 -11.95
N HIS A 25 16.46 2.96 -11.00
CA HIS A 25 15.85 1.92 -10.17
C HIS A 25 14.77 2.45 -9.23
N SER A 26 14.93 3.68 -8.76
CA SER A 26 13.94 4.35 -7.91
C SER A 26 12.81 4.97 -8.74
N SER A 27 13.15 5.69 -9.82
CA SER A 27 12.14 6.39 -10.63
C SER A 27 11.25 5.42 -11.41
N GLN A 28 11.80 4.38 -12.02
CA GLN A 28 11.01 3.43 -12.80
C GLN A 28 10.00 2.63 -11.97
N THR A 29 10.28 2.43 -10.68
CA THR A 29 9.35 1.77 -9.76
C THR A 29 8.46 2.79 -9.05
N GLY A 30 9.06 3.76 -8.38
CA GLY A 30 8.36 4.70 -7.49
C GLY A 30 7.37 5.63 -8.18
N ASN A 31 7.51 5.86 -9.50
CA ASN A 31 6.57 6.69 -10.26
C ASN A 31 5.84 5.95 -11.39
N LEU A 32 5.95 4.63 -11.44
CA LEU A 32 5.36 3.81 -12.50
C LEU A 32 3.86 4.08 -12.72
N LEU A 33 3.11 4.18 -11.64
CA LEU A 33 1.65 4.39 -11.68
C LEU A 33 1.24 5.83 -11.34
N SER A 34 2.16 6.72 -10.97
CA SER A 34 1.87 8.12 -10.69
C SER A 34 2.28 9.07 -11.81
N GLY A 35 3.33 8.72 -12.57
CA GLY A 35 3.94 9.62 -13.54
C GLY A 35 4.60 10.87 -12.94
N ALA A 36 4.64 10.98 -11.62
CA ALA A 36 5.15 12.14 -10.90
C ALA A 36 6.67 12.06 -10.67
N PRO A 37 7.36 13.21 -10.53
CA PRO A 37 8.76 13.20 -10.13
C PRO A 37 8.92 12.64 -8.72
N ILE A 38 10.04 11.96 -8.47
CA ILE A 38 10.47 11.57 -7.13
C ILE A 38 11.55 12.51 -6.62
N THR A 39 11.58 12.76 -5.30
CA THR A 39 12.60 13.61 -4.68
C THR A 39 13.81 12.80 -4.23
N SER A 40 14.99 13.42 -4.31
CA SER A 40 16.22 12.93 -3.70
C SER A 40 16.35 13.43 -2.27
N GLY A 41 17.23 12.79 -1.48
CA GLY A 41 17.49 13.16 -0.08
C GLY A 41 16.59 12.42 0.89
N GLY A 42 16.33 13.03 2.05
CA GLY A 42 15.58 12.43 3.15
C GLY A 42 14.05 12.59 3.05
N GLU A 43 13.59 13.53 2.25
CA GLU A 43 12.16 13.75 2.01
C GLU A 43 11.63 12.72 1.00
N ILE A 44 10.54 12.06 1.34
CA ILE A 44 9.89 11.09 0.45
C ILE A 44 8.72 11.81 -0.22
N ARG A 45 8.79 11.95 -1.54
CA ARG A 45 7.72 12.53 -2.34
C ARG A 45 7.68 11.92 -3.73
N SER A 46 6.51 11.41 -4.08
CA SER A 46 6.14 10.90 -5.40
C SER A 46 4.82 11.54 -5.80
N GLY A 47 3.90 10.77 -6.37
CA GLY A 47 2.52 11.17 -6.63
C GLY A 47 1.57 10.07 -6.20
N THR A 48 0.31 10.42 -5.93
CA THR A 48 -0.73 9.40 -5.74
C THR A 48 -0.81 8.54 -6.99
N SER A 49 -0.69 7.24 -6.83
CA SER A 49 -0.71 6.31 -7.97
C SER A 49 -2.13 6.09 -8.50
N PHE A 50 -2.22 5.79 -9.79
CA PHE A 50 -3.50 5.63 -10.48
C PHE A 50 -4.40 4.55 -9.84
N ASP A 51 -3.83 3.43 -9.43
CA ASP A 51 -4.56 2.36 -8.72
C ASP A 51 -5.16 2.86 -7.41
N GLN A 52 -4.45 3.73 -6.69
CA GLN A 52 -4.95 4.30 -5.44
C GLN A 52 -5.99 5.42 -5.68
N LEU A 53 -5.90 6.17 -6.76
CA LEU A 53 -7.00 7.06 -7.17
C LEU A 53 -8.28 6.28 -7.49
N VAL A 54 -8.16 5.15 -8.17
CA VAL A 54 -9.28 4.22 -8.42
C VAL A 54 -9.82 3.68 -7.09
N ALA A 55 -8.95 3.22 -6.19
CA ALA A 55 -9.34 2.73 -4.88
C ALA A 55 -10.05 3.78 -4.01
N GLN A 56 -9.61 5.03 -4.05
CA GLN A 56 -10.25 6.14 -3.32
C GLN A 56 -11.65 6.45 -3.86
N ASN A 57 -11.85 6.36 -5.16
CA ASN A 57 -13.15 6.65 -5.79
C ASN A 57 -14.13 5.47 -5.67
N TYR A 58 -13.73 4.28 -6.07
CA TYR A 58 -14.61 3.11 -6.15
C TYR A 58 -14.52 2.21 -4.91
N GLY A 59 -13.45 2.29 -4.17
CA GLY A 59 -13.24 1.47 -2.98
C GLY A 59 -14.25 1.69 -1.86
N ARG A 60 -15.08 2.73 -1.92
CA ARG A 60 -16.16 2.96 -0.93
C ARG A 60 -17.23 1.88 -0.96
N SER A 61 -17.47 1.28 -2.11
CA SER A 61 -18.47 0.23 -2.32
C SER A 61 -17.91 -1.18 -2.23
N THR A 62 -16.63 -1.34 -1.88
CA THR A 62 -15.99 -2.65 -1.77
C THR A 62 -15.36 -2.83 -0.39
N LYS A 63 -15.38 -4.03 0.16
CA LYS A 63 -14.77 -4.32 1.46
C LYS A 63 -13.26 -4.05 1.46
N VAL A 64 -12.57 -4.53 0.42
CA VAL A 64 -11.13 -4.32 0.21
C VAL A 64 -10.96 -3.36 -0.95
N PRO A 65 -10.66 -2.07 -0.71
CA PRO A 65 -10.56 -1.06 -1.76
C PRO A 65 -9.39 -1.31 -2.70
N SER A 66 -8.28 -1.82 -2.20
CA SER A 66 -7.12 -2.26 -2.97
C SER A 66 -6.36 -3.35 -2.24
N LEU A 67 -5.71 -4.22 -2.99
CA LEU A 67 -4.81 -5.24 -2.47
C LEU A 67 -3.45 -5.07 -3.15
N VAL A 68 -2.46 -4.62 -2.39
CA VAL A 68 -1.10 -4.40 -2.88
C VAL A 68 -0.21 -5.51 -2.37
N LEU A 69 0.21 -6.37 -3.28
CA LEU A 69 0.99 -7.56 -2.98
C LEU A 69 2.48 -7.32 -3.28
N ALA A 70 3.35 -7.96 -2.51
CA ALA A 70 4.77 -7.99 -2.77
C ALA A 70 5.38 -9.36 -2.45
N CYS A 71 6.54 -9.64 -3.07
CA CYS A 71 7.25 -10.90 -2.87
C CYS A 71 8.20 -10.87 -1.67
N GLU A 72 8.54 -9.67 -1.17
CA GLU A 72 9.49 -9.49 -0.06
C GLU A 72 9.23 -8.20 0.70
N ARG A 73 9.78 -8.11 1.90
CA ARG A 73 9.71 -6.89 2.72
C ARG A 73 10.49 -5.75 2.07
N SER A 74 9.96 -4.55 2.21
CA SER A 74 10.72 -3.34 1.93
C SER A 74 11.85 -3.17 2.95
N PHE A 75 13.04 -2.83 2.46
CA PHE A 75 14.19 -2.51 3.30
C PHE A 75 14.32 -0.99 3.43
N PRO A 76 14.33 -0.45 4.66
CA PRO A 76 14.58 0.97 4.85
C PRO A 76 16.02 1.33 4.48
N GLY A 77 16.22 2.51 3.94
CA GLY A 77 17.54 3.02 3.59
C GLY A 77 17.53 3.98 2.42
N VAL A 78 18.73 4.44 2.07
CA VAL A 78 18.96 5.37 0.96
C VAL A 78 20.01 4.76 0.02
N HIS A 79 19.71 4.73 -1.27
CA HIS A 79 20.63 4.32 -2.31
C HIS A 79 20.75 5.41 -3.38
N LYS A 80 21.98 5.83 -3.70
CA LYS A 80 22.24 6.92 -4.66
C LYS A 80 21.39 8.19 -4.40
N ASN A 81 21.29 8.55 -3.12
CA ASN A 81 20.53 9.69 -2.63
C ASN A 81 19.00 9.61 -2.83
N TYR A 82 18.43 8.41 -3.02
CA TYR A 82 17.00 8.17 -3.08
C TYR A 82 16.57 7.14 -2.02
N SER A 83 15.41 7.34 -1.44
CA SER A 83 14.83 6.37 -0.51
C SER A 83 14.58 5.01 -1.20
N MET A 84 14.92 3.93 -0.52
CA MET A 84 14.63 2.57 -0.98
C MET A 84 13.12 2.28 -1.09
N LEU A 85 12.26 3.10 -0.46
CA LEU A 85 10.82 3.01 -0.62
C LEU A 85 10.38 3.21 -2.07
N TYR A 86 11.06 4.06 -2.84
CA TYR A 86 10.76 4.20 -4.27
C TYR A 86 11.06 2.94 -5.08
N SER A 87 12.05 2.15 -4.67
CA SER A 87 12.42 0.91 -5.36
C SER A 87 11.53 -0.27 -4.96
N SER A 88 10.79 -0.18 -3.87
CA SER A 88 9.95 -1.26 -3.33
C SER A 88 8.45 -1.03 -3.48
N HIS A 89 8.00 0.21 -3.72
CA HIS A 89 6.58 0.55 -3.80
C HIS A 89 6.21 1.13 -5.16
N ILE A 90 5.23 0.51 -5.81
CA ILE A 90 4.61 1.00 -7.05
C ILE A 90 3.35 1.81 -6.72
N SER A 91 2.64 1.41 -5.67
CA SER A 91 1.38 2.01 -5.23
C SER A 91 1.60 3.03 -4.12
N TRP A 92 0.99 4.22 -4.27
CA TRP A 92 1.12 5.37 -3.37
C TRP A 92 -0.27 5.92 -3.04
N SER A 93 -0.68 5.85 -1.78
CA SER A 93 -1.98 6.34 -1.31
C SER A 93 -2.05 7.87 -1.27
N SER A 94 -0.90 8.53 -1.11
CA SER A 94 -0.72 9.98 -1.22
C SER A 94 0.68 10.28 -1.81
N PRO A 95 0.99 11.54 -2.15
CA PRO A 95 2.33 11.89 -2.63
C PRO A 95 3.48 11.51 -1.70
N THR A 96 3.24 11.38 -0.41
CA THR A 96 4.26 11.09 0.61
C THR A 96 4.10 9.70 1.25
N THR A 97 2.99 9.00 1.01
CA THR A 97 2.65 7.76 1.70
C THR A 97 2.58 6.58 0.75
N PRO A 98 3.56 5.68 0.75
CA PRO A 98 3.48 4.44 0.01
C PRO A 98 2.38 3.54 0.59
N THR A 99 1.66 2.81 -0.26
CA THR A 99 0.65 1.87 0.20
C THR A 99 1.32 0.65 0.83
N PRO A 100 0.87 0.21 2.03
CA PRO A 100 1.44 -0.96 2.69
C PRO A 100 1.41 -2.21 1.80
N LEU A 101 2.50 -2.95 1.82
CA LEU A 101 2.68 -4.18 1.06
C LEU A 101 2.20 -5.39 1.86
N GLU A 102 1.33 -6.22 1.27
CA GLU A 102 1.02 -7.53 1.81
C GLU A 102 1.95 -8.57 1.19
N ILE A 103 2.77 -9.19 2.03
CA ILE A 103 3.77 -10.17 1.61
C ILE A 103 3.38 -11.60 1.99
N TYR A 104 2.34 -11.76 2.80
CA TYR A 104 1.88 -13.07 3.25
C TYR A 104 0.61 -13.48 2.50
N PRO A 105 0.67 -14.52 1.64
CA PRO A 105 -0.49 -14.99 0.87
C PRO A 105 -1.68 -15.33 1.75
N ALA A 106 -1.44 -15.90 2.95
CA ALA A 106 -2.49 -16.22 3.90
C ALA A 106 -3.23 -14.96 4.39
N LEU A 107 -2.49 -13.87 4.70
CA LEU A 107 -3.11 -12.62 5.12
C LEU A 107 -3.87 -11.93 3.97
N ALA A 108 -3.34 -12.00 2.74
CA ALA A 108 -4.04 -11.52 1.55
C ALA A 108 -5.36 -12.30 1.35
N PHE A 109 -5.32 -13.61 1.49
CA PHE A 109 -6.50 -14.47 1.44
C PHE A 109 -7.51 -14.11 2.54
N ASP A 110 -7.05 -13.96 3.77
CA ASP A 110 -7.89 -13.63 4.91
C ASP A 110 -8.61 -12.29 4.72
N ARG A 111 -7.92 -11.29 4.20
CA ARG A 111 -8.52 -9.97 3.89
C ARG A 111 -9.65 -10.07 2.87
N LEU A 112 -9.57 -10.99 1.92
CA LEU A 112 -10.59 -11.17 0.89
C LEU A 112 -11.75 -12.07 1.36
N PHE A 113 -11.45 -13.14 2.07
CA PHE A 113 -12.38 -14.25 2.25
C PHE A 113 -12.76 -14.54 3.71
N LYS A 114 -12.03 -14.04 4.72
CA LYS A 114 -12.39 -14.22 6.14
C LYS A 114 -13.12 -13.01 6.72
N ASP A 115 -13.89 -13.25 7.77
CA ASP A 115 -14.58 -12.18 8.48
C ASP A 115 -13.62 -11.26 9.22
N ALA A 116 -14.05 -10.01 9.44
CA ALA A 116 -13.23 -8.98 10.03
C ALA A 116 -12.69 -9.35 11.41
N ALA A 117 -11.53 -8.80 11.72
CA ALA A 117 -10.88 -8.90 13.00
C ALA A 117 -11.73 -8.39 14.18
N SER A 118 -11.36 -8.81 15.36
CA SER A 118 -12.05 -8.55 16.63
C SER A 118 -12.21 -7.05 16.93
N PRO A 119 -13.28 -6.63 17.64
CA PRO A 119 -13.49 -5.24 18.09
C PRO A 119 -12.36 -4.66 18.96
N GLY A 120 -11.44 -5.48 19.44
CA GLY A 120 -10.32 -5.04 20.26
C GLY A 120 -9.26 -4.21 19.54
N ASP A 121 -9.14 -4.33 18.22
CA ASP A 121 -8.07 -3.66 17.47
C ASP A 121 -8.22 -2.14 17.42
N ARG A 122 -9.45 -1.63 17.48
CA ARG A 122 -9.76 -0.21 17.52
C ARG A 122 -9.31 0.48 18.81
N SER A 123 -9.47 -0.20 19.95
CA SER A 123 -9.07 0.33 21.26
C SER A 123 -7.56 0.59 21.36
N VAL A 124 -6.75 -0.23 20.71
CA VAL A 124 -5.29 -0.07 20.67
C VAL A 124 -4.89 1.15 19.84
N LEU A 125 -5.55 1.38 18.71
CA LEU A 125 -5.27 2.55 17.85
C LEU A 125 -5.65 3.87 18.53
N ASP A 126 -6.80 3.92 19.22
CA ASP A 126 -7.22 5.10 19.98
C ASP A 126 -6.21 5.48 21.07
N ALA A 127 -5.65 4.49 21.76
CA ALA A 127 -4.62 4.69 22.77
C ALA A 127 -3.32 5.23 22.14
N VAL A 128 -2.87 4.66 21.03
CA VAL A 128 -1.67 5.10 20.29
C VAL A 128 -1.84 6.53 19.77
N LEU A 129 -2.98 6.87 19.19
CA LEU A 129 -3.28 8.22 18.71
C LEU A 129 -3.28 9.28 19.82
N SER A 130 -3.85 8.93 20.99
CA SER A 130 -3.90 9.83 22.15
C SER A 130 -2.50 10.14 22.67
N GLU A 131 -1.65 9.13 22.78
CA GLU A 131 -0.26 9.30 23.23
C GLU A 131 0.56 10.08 22.22
N ALA A 132 0.44 9.80 20.95
CA ALA A 132 1.17 10.47 19.90
C ALA A 132 0.80 11.96 19.76
N LYS A 133 -0.48 12.33 19.93
CA LYS A 133 -0.93 13.75 20.01
C LYS A 133 -0.34 14.47 21.23
N ARG A 134 -0.07 13.75 22.32
CA ARG A 134 0.59 14.32 23.49
C ARG A 134 2.05 14.66 23.19
N VAL A 135 2.76 13.77 22.52
CA VAL A 135 4.17 13.94 22.11
C VAL A 135 4.30 15.10 21.13
N GLN A 136 3.37 15.26 20.19
CA GLN A 136 3.40 16.30 19.15
C GLN A 136 3.53 17.73 19.71
N ARG A 137 2.97 18.00 20.88
CA ARG A 137 2.96 19.36 21.49
C ARG A 137 4.34 19.91 21.86
N GLY A 138 5.36 19.06 21.94
CA GLY A 138 6.73 19.45 22.33
C GLY A 138 7.76 19.35 21.19
N LEU A 139 7.33 19.08 19.97
CA LEU A 139 8.23 18.81 18.84
C LEU A 139 8.54 20.05 18.00
N SER A 140 9.67 20.00 17.29
CA SER A 140 10.00 20.96 16.24
C SER A 140 9.02 20.86 15.07
N LYS A 141 8.95 21.90 14.22
CA LYS A 141 8.08 21.88 13.04
C LYS A 141 8.38 20.67 12.11
N THR A 142 9.66 20.39 11.88
CA THR A 142 10.11 19.28 11.04
C THR A 142 9.68 17.92 11.61
N ASP A 143 9.75 17.77 12.93
CA ASP A 143 9.34 16.53 13.59
C ASP A 143 7.82 16.41 13.67
N THR A 144 7.12 17.55 13.79
CA THR A 144 5.65 17.60 13.69
C THR A 144 5.18 17.14 12.31
N ASP A 145 5.81 17.63 11.23
CA ASP A 145 5.47 17.24 9.86
C ASP A 145 5.64 15.72 9.64
N LYS A 146 6.73 15.12 10.18
CA LYS A 146 6.95 13.67 10.15
C LYS A 146 5.92 12.89 10.96
N LEU A 147 5.52 13.43 12.10
CA LEU A 147 4.51 12.80 12.94
C LEU A 147 3.12 12.89 12.30
N ASP A 148 2.83 13.95 11.56
CA ASP A 148 1.59 14.08 10.79
C ASP A 148 1.50 13.06 9.66
N GLU A 149 2.62 12.73 9.00
CA GLU A 149 2.67 11.61 8.03
C GLU A 149 2.37 10.27 8.71
N TYR A 150 2.94 10.03 9.89
CA TYR A 150 2.64 8.85 10.69
C TYR A 150 1.15 8.78 11.07
N PHE A 151 0.56 9.91 11.50
CA PHE A 151 -0.86 9.99 11.80
C PHE A 151 -1.74 9.73 10.59
N GLN A 152 -1.32 10.14 9.41
CA GLN A 152 -2.06 9.83 8.20
C GLN A 152 -2.11 8.31 7.97
N GLY A 153 -1.00 7.61 8.16
CA GLY A 153 -0.96 6.14 8.11
C GLY A 153 -1.90 5.48 9.11
N ILE A 154 -1.97 6.00 10.35
CA ILE A 154 -2.91 5.49 11.36
C ILE A 154 -4.36 5.76 10.97
N ARG A 155 -4.70 6.94 10.45
CA ARG A 155 -6.06 7.27 9.96
C ARG A 155 -6.50 6.35 8.82
N ASP A 156 -5.57 5.97 7.95
CA ASP A 156 -5.85 5.02 6.89
C ASP A 156 -6.20 3.63 7.46
N ILE A 157 -5.52 3.21 8.54
CA ILE A 157 -5.84 1.98 9.27
C ILE A 157 -7.22 2.09 9.95
N GLU A 158 -7.51 3.20 10.65
CA GLU A 158 -8.83 3.44 11.28
C GLU A 158 -9.97 3.40 10.25
N THR A 159 -9.76 4.05 9.10
CA THR A 159 -10.73 4.06 8.01
C THR A 159 -10.98 2.64 7.50
N ARG A 160 -9.93 1.83 7.41
CA ARG A 160 -10.04 0.42 7.01
C ARG A 160 -10.81 -0.41 8.05
N LEU A 161 -10.51 -0.26 9.34
CA LEU A 161 -11.21 -0.96 10.42
C LEU A 161 -12.69 -0.57 10.47
N THR A 162 -13.00 0.72 10.42
CA THR A 162 -14.39 1.21 10.39
C THR A 162 -15.14 0.67 9.19
N LYS A 163 -14.45 0.54 8.05
CA LYS A 163 -15.04 -0.04 6.86
C LYS A 163 -15.27 -1.54 7.00
N GLU A 164 -14.34 -2.27 7.61
CA GLU A 164 -14.51 -3.69 7.89
C GLU A 164 -15.71 -3.95 8.80
N GLU A 165 -15.95 -3.09 9.79
CA GLU A 165 -17.14 -3.17 10.66
C GLU A 165 -18.45 -3.08 9.85
N GLN A 166 -18.52 -2.24 8.81
CA GLN A 166 -19.70 -2.11 7.95
C GLN A 166 -20.02 -3.38 7.13
N TRP A 167 -19.01 -4.25 6.99
CA TRP A 167 -19.14 -5.51 6.25
C TRP A 167 -19.33 -6.73 7.16
N ILE A 168 -19.45 -6.53 8.47
CA ILE A 168 -19.80 -7.60 9.41
C ILE A 168 -21.20 -8.13 9.03
N GLY A 169 -21.27 -9.45 8.82
CA GLY A 169 -22.53 -10.12 8.43
C GLY A 169 -22.88 -10.05 6.94
N VAL A 170 -22.11 -9.34 6.12
CA VAL A 170 -22.25 -9.42 4.66
C VAL A 170 -21.56 -10.71 4.16
N PRO A 171 -22.30 -11.60 3.47
CA PRO A 171 -21.73 -12.82 2.93
C PRO A 171 -20.53 -12.54 2.03
N ARG A 172 -19.46 -13.30 2.21
CA ARG A 172 -18.28 -13.21 1.37
C ARG A 172 -18.40 -14.12 0.15
N PRO A 173 -17.75 -13.78 -0.96
CA PRO A 173 -17.66 -14.70 -2.07
C PRO A 173 -16.94 -15.98 -1.62
N GLU A 174 -17.36 -17.10 -2.16
CA GLU A 174 -16.65 -18.35 -1.96
C GLU A 174 -15.26 -18.25 -2.59
N ALA A 175 -14.25 -18.70 -1.84
CA ALA A 175 -12.88 -18.69 -2.34
C ALA A 175 -12.73 -19.70 -3.47
N PRO A 176 -12.22 -19.31 -4.64
CA PRO A 176 -12.06 -20.20 -5.79
C PRO A 176 -10.98 -21.28 -5.57
N LEU A 177 -10.13 -21.08 -4.59
CA LEU A 177 -9.04 -21.97 -4.19
C LEU A 177 -9.05 -22.14 -2.68
N GLY A 178 -8.48 -23.25 -2.20
CA GLY A 178 -8.29 -23.46 -0.77
C GLY A 178 -7.34 -22.43 -0.14
N GLU A 179 -7.39 -22.29 1.18
CA GLU A 179 -6.52 -21.41 1.94
C GLU A 179 -5.04 -21.70 1.64
N PRO A 180 -4.24 -20.68 1.27
CA PRO A 180 -2.83 -20.88 0.97
C PRO A 180 -2.08 -21.34 2.23
N LYS A 181 -1.19 -22.30 2.05
CA LYS A 181 -0.29 -22.73 3.13
C LYS A 181 0.72 -21.63 3.42
N PRO A 182 1.21 -21.51 4.67
CA PRO A 182 2.30 -20.61 4.99
C PRO A 182 3.50 -20.91 4.10
N ALA A 183 4.02 -19.92 3.42
CA ALA A 183 5.23 -20.07 2.61
C ALA A 183 6.45 -20.23 3.53
N VAL A 184 7.31 -21.19 3.21
CA VAL A 184 8.51 -21.51 3.99
C VAL A 184 9.72 -20.72 3.49
N ASN A 185 9.68 -20.27 2.23
CA ASN A 185 10.74 -19.46 1.60
C ASN A 185 10.17 -18.63 0.44
N GLY A 186 10.87 -17.54 0.08
CA GLY A 186 10.43 -16.57 -0.92
C GLY A 186 10.15 -17.14 -2.33
N ARG A 187 10.71 -18.29 -2.70
CA ARG A 187 10.41 -18.93 -3.99
C ARG A 187 9.05 -19.60 -4.02
N GLU A 188 8.60 -20.09 -2.87
CA GLU A 188 7.26 -20.68 -2.73
C GLU A 188 6.21 -19.57 -2.67
N GLU A 189 6.54 -18.43 -2.04
CA GLU A 189 5.67 -17.24 -2.01
C GLU A 189 5.32 -16.74 -3.40
N ILE A 190 6.29 -16.67 -4.32
CA ILE A 190 6.05 -16.22 -5.71
C ILE A 190 5.07 -17.14 -6.45
N LYS A 191 5.00 -18.42 -6.11
CA LYS A 191 4.06 -19.38 -6.74
C LYS A 191 2.64 -19.27 -6.18
N LEU A 192 2.48 -18.68 -5.00
CA LEU A 192 1.19 -18.58 -4.31
C LEU A 192 0.48 -17.24 -4.60
N ILE A 193 1.19 -16.24 -5.12
CA ILE A 193 0.67 -14.96 -5.58
C ILE A 193 0.38 -15.04 -7.09
#